data_a0114dc948345fd98d02627570d9d13b
#
_entry.id   a0114dc948345fd98d02627570d9d13b
#
_cell.length_a   1.000
_cell.length_b   1.000
_cell.length_c   1.000
_cell.angle_alpha   90.00
_cell.angle_beta   90.00
_cell.angle_gamma   90.00
#
_symmetry.space_group_name_H-M   'P 1'
#
loop_
_entity.id
_entity.type
_entity.pdbx_description
1 polymer ?
#
loop_
_entity_poly.entity_id
_entity_poly.type
_entity_poly.pdbx_seq_one_letter_code
_entity_poly.pdbx_strand_id
1 'polypeptide(L)'
;VTGRSGLGKFSPMGIKVVNSDNQYEKMLKDANMEMTPENIFSPKGQEIRGKAKEITKKRQSGYIGGRLGMLIDGTGKDLEKIRQANNGLKRIGYDTYMIFINTSEEVAQERNKTRERSLEPKEVTKMWNEVQRNIGGFQRLFGRKNFILIDNNDGNQDIMEELFITVKKIVDAPVRNPIGKRWIESELQKKKR
;
A
#
# COMPACT_ATOMS: atom_id res chain seq x y z
N VAL A 1 -3.60 6.39 7.27
CA VAL A 1 -3.35 7.42 6.28
C VAL A 1 -3.88 6.97 4.93
N THR A 2 -5.14 6.93 4.74
CA THR A 2 -5.68 6.59 3.43
C THR A 2 -6.85 7.49 3.09
N GLY A 3 -6.57 8.81 3.18
CA GLY A 3 -7.41 9.75 2.49
C GLY A 3 -7.27 9.50 0.99
N ARG A 4 -8.39 9.31 0.29
CA ARG A 4 -8.46 9.06 -1.18
C ARG A 4 -7.59 10.01 -2.00
N SER A 5 -7.29 11.20 -1.50
CA SER A 5 -6.53 12.25 -2.18
C SER A 5 -5.00 12.07 -2.12
N GLY A 6 -4.49 11.30 -1.15
CA GLY A 6 -3.04 11.23 -0.93
C GLY A 6 -2.31 10.39 -1.98
N LEU A 7 -2.81 9.20 -2.28
CA LEU A 7 -2.12 8.26 -3.17
C LEU A 7 -2.18 8.66 -4.65
N GLY A 8 -3.18 9.46 -5.05
CA GLY A 8 -3.27 10.01 -6.42
C GLY A 8 -2.10 10.90 -6.80
N LYS A 9 -1.43 11.54 -5.84
CA LYS A 9 -0.24 12.37 -6.07
C LYS A 9 0.95 11.61 -6.64
N PHE A 10 1.00 10.27 -6.51
CA PHE A 10 2.06 9.44 -7.06
C PHE A 10 1.85 9.01 -8.52
N SER A 11 0.65 9.23 -9.07
CA SER A 11 0.34 8.90 -10.47
C SER A 11 1.25 9.61 -11.49
N PRO A 12 1.61 10.91 -11.33
CA PRO A 12 2.53 11.58 -12.24
C PRO A 12 3.94 10.98 -12.28
N MET A 13 4.34 10.24 -11.24
CA MET A 13 5.62 9.51 -11.20
C MET A 13 5.61 8.18 -11.96
N GLY A 14 4.51 7.83 -12.64
CA GLY A 14 4.35 6.55 -13.33
C GLY A 14 4.09 5.35 -12.41
N ILE A 15 3.97 5.58 -11.10
CA ILE A 15 3.71 4.52 -10.11
C ILE A 15 2.24 4.11 -10.16
N LYS A 16 2.00 2.81 -10.12
CA LYS A 16 0.66 2.23 -10.05
C LYS A 16 0.27 1.94 -8.61
N VAL A 17 -0.83 2.54 -8.16
CA VAL A 17 -1.37 2.28 -6.82
C VAL A 17 -2.16 0.97 -6.82
N VAL A 18 -1.79 0.08 -5.92
CA VAL A 18 -2.48 -1.20 -5.66
C VAL A 18 -3.20 -1.09 -4.33
N ASN A 19 -4.48 -0.76 -4.38
CA ASN A 19 -5.36 -0.64 -3.22
C ASN A 19 -6.76 -1.19 -3.59
N SER A 20 -7.23 -2.18 -2.83
CA SER A 20 -8.55 -2.79 -3.06
C SER A 20 -9.69 -1.92 -2.54
N ASP A 21 -9.44 -1.03 -1.58
CA ASP A 21 -10.48 -0.20 -1.00
C ASP A 21 -11.02 0.82 -2.02
N ASN A 22 -10.14 1.43 -2.82
CA ASN A 22 -10.56 2.33 -3.90
C ASN A 22 -11.46 1.61 -4.93
N GLN A 23 -11.14 0.36 -5.27
CA GLN A 23 -11.97 -0.44 -6.17
C GLN A 23 -13.28 -0.83 -5.52
N TYR A 24 -13.28 -1.17 -4.24
CA TYR A 24 -14.45 -1.50 -3.46
C TYR A 24 -15.44 -0.33 -3.37
N GLU A 25 -14.95 0.85 -3.02
CA GLU A 25 -15.76 2.07 -2.95
C GLU A 25 -16.40 2.41 -4.29
N LYS A 26 -15.64 2.30 -5.39
CA LYS A 26 -16.19 2.49 -6.73
C LYS A 26 -17.33 1.52 -7.01
N MET A 27 -17.13 0.24 -6.71
CA MET A 27 -18.14 -0.80 -6.98
C MET A 27 -19.37 -0.67 -6.08
N LEU A 28 -19.25 -0.17 -4.83
CA LEU A 28 -20.39 0.16 -4.00
C LEU A 28 -21.22 1.30 -4.61
N LYS A 29 -20.54 2.36 -5.10
CA LYS A 29 -21.21 3.45 -5.80
C LYS A 29 -21.94 2.98 -7.06
N ASP A 30 -21.29 2.16 -7.87
CA ASP A 30 -21.86 1.59 -9.09
C ASP A 30 -23.10 0.69 -8.76
N ALA A 31 -23.15 0.14 -7.56
CA ALA A 31 -24.29 -0.64 -7.03
C ALA A 31 -25.32 0.21 -6.28
N ASN A 32 -25.21 1.55 -6.28
CA ASN A 32 -26.02 2.47 -5.49
C ASN A 32 -26.08 2.14 -3.99
N MET A 33 -24.96 1.65 -3.45
CA MET A 33 -24.81 1.34 -2.03
C MET A 33 -23.92 2.39 -1.36
N GLU A 34 -24.44 3.01 -0.29
CA GLU A 34 -23.66 3.91 0.54
C GLU A 34 -22.62 3.15 1.37
N MET A 35 -21.53 3.83 1.75
CA MET A 35 -20.43 3.27 2.55
C MET A 35 -20.79 3.23 4.06
N THR A 36 -21.95 2.74 4.41
CA THR A 36 -22.37 2.56 5.80
C THR A 36 -21.89 1.21 6.35
N PRO A 37 -21.69 1.07 7.67
CA PRO A 37 -21.36 -0.23 8.29
C PRO A 37 -22.34 -1.33 7.90
N GLU A 38 -23.64 -1.02 7.88
CA GLU A 38 -24.70 -1.96 7.50
C GLU A 38 -24.50 -2.51 6.08
N ASN A 39 -24.30 -1.64 5.10
CA ASN A 39 -24.06 -2.04 3.72
C ASN A 39 -22.74 -2.81 3.55
N ILE A 40 -21.69 -2.38 4.24
CA ILE A 40 -20.35 -3.00 4.17
C ILE A 40 -20.37 -4.44 4.71
N PHE A 41 -21.08 -4.67 5.81
CA PHE A 41 -21.17 -6.00 6.42
C PHE A 41 -22.30 -6.86 5.86
N SER A 42 -23.15 -6.32 4.99
CA SER A 42 -24.17 -7.08 4.29
C SER A 42 -23.56 -8.18 3.39
N PRO A 43 -24.29 -9.25 3.11
CA PRO A 43 -23.84 -10.28 2.16
C PRO A 43 -23.43 -9.70 0.80
N LYS A 44 -24.23 -8.75 0.28
CA LYS A 44 -23.92 -8.06 -1.00
C LYS A 44 -22.67 -7.18 -0.91
N GLY A 45 -22.48 -6.47 0.20
CA GLY A 45 -21.27 -5.68 0.44
C GLY A 45 -20.00 -6.55 0.50
N GLN A 46 -20.09 -7.71 1.14
CA GLN A 46 -18.98 -8.65 1.20
C GLN A 46 -18.70 -9.33 -0.16
N GLU A 47 -19.71 -9.63 -0.95
CA GLU A 47 -19.55 -10.11 -2.33
C GLU A 47 -18.81 -9.07 -3.19
N ILE A 48 -19.26 -7.80 -3.15
CA ILE A 48 -18.59 -6.70 -3.87
C ILE A 48 -17.13 -6.55 -3.42
N ARG A 49 -16.88 -6.70 -2.12
CA ARG A 49 -15.52 -6.67 -1.57
C ARG A 49 -14.63 -7.79 -2.11
N GLY A 50 -15.17 -8.99 -2.24
CA GLY A 50 -14.50 -10.12 -2.89
C GLY A 50 -14.10 -9.80 -4.33
N LYS A 51 -15.06 -9.34 -5.12
CA LYS A 51 -14.84 -8.93 -6.52
C LYS A 51 -13.81 -7.79 -6.65
N ALA A 52 -13.85 -6.80 -5.77
CA ALA A 52 -12.89 -5.70 -5.75
C ALA A 52 -11.45 -6.18 -5.50
N LYS A 53 -11.27 -7.14 -4.58
CA LYS A 53 -9.97 -7.78 -4.34
C LYS A 53 -9.46 -8.55 -5.55
N GLU A 54 -10.31 -9.29 -6.23
CA GLU A 54 -9.95 -10.04 -7.45
C GLU A 54 -9.53 -9.10 -8.59
N ILE A 55 -10.28 -8.03 -8.84
CA ILE A 55 -9.95 -7.02 -9.84
C ILE A 55 -8.60 -6.39 -9.51
N THR A 56 -8.38 -6.01 -8.25
CA THR A 56 -7.12 -5.42 -7.81
C THR A 56 -5.95 -6.38 -8.01
N LYS A 57 -6.13 -7.66 -7.68
CA LYS A 57 -5.13 -8.71 -7.91
C LYS A 57 -4.81 -8.90 -9.39
N LYS A 58 -5.81 -8.92 -10.27
CA LYS A 58 -5.62 -8.99 -11.72
C LYS A 58 -4.83 -7.79 -12.25
N ARG A 59 -5.18 -6.57 -11.82
CA ARG A 59 -4.43 -5.35 -12.18
C ARG A 59 -2.99 -5.42 -11.70
N GLN A 60 -2.76 -5.82 -10.45
CA GLN A 60 -1.40 -5.98 -9.92
C GLN A 60 -0.58 -6.97 -10.75
N SER A 61 -1.17 -8.10 -11.15
CA SER A 61 -0.50 -9.07 -12.05
C SER A 61 -0.14 -8.43 -13.39
N GLY A 62 -1.02 -7.62 -13.98
CA GLY A 62 -0.71 -6.86 -15.19
C GLY A 62 0.43 -5.86 -15.01
N TYR A 63 0.47 -5.15 -13.89
CA TYR A 63 1.56 -4.22 -13.56
C TYR A 63 2.90 -4.95 -13.39
N ILE A 64 2.88 -6.13 -12.77
CA ILE A 64 4.05 -7.00 -12.62
C ILE A 64 4.51 -7.49 -14.00
N GLY A 65 3.60 -7.92 -14.86
CA GLY A 65 3.92 -8.32 -16.23
C GLY A 65 4.58 -7.21 -17.05
N GLY A 66 4.10 -5.98 -16.90
CA GLY A 66 4.70 -4.77 -17.52
C GLY A 66 5.91 -4.21 -16.78
N ARG A 67 6.37 -4.81 -15.70
CA ARG A 67 7.49 -4.32 -14.85
C ARG A 67 7.30 -2.87 -14.38
N LEU A 68 6.07 -2.47 -14.11
CA LEU A 68 5.75 -1.11 -13.68
C LEU A 68 6.06 -0.92 -12.19
N GLY A 69 6.48 0.28 -11.82
CA GLY A 69 6.59 0.67 -10.41
C GLY A 69 5.23 0.61 -9.71
N MET A 70 5.20 0.10 -8.48
CA MET A 70 3.96 -0.08 -7.72
C MET A 70 4.10 0.48 -6.30
N LEU A 71 3.01 1.11 -5.83
CA LEU A 71 2.78 1.40 -4.42
C LEU A 71 1.65 0.47 -3.95
N ILE A 72 2.00 -0.50 -3.10
CA ILE A 72 1.06 -1.47 -2.57
C ILE A 72 0.64 -1.00 -1.18
N ASP A 73 -0.62 -0.58 -1.06
CA ASP A 73 -1.18 -0.13 0.21
C ASP A 73 -1.72 -1.32 1.02
N GLY A 74 -1.46 -1.30 2.32
CA GLY A 74 -1.90 -2.33 3.24
C GLY A 74 -1.74 -1.95 4.71
N THR A 75 -2.39 -2.68 5.58
CA THR A 75 -2.44 -2.40 7.02
C THR A 75 -1.20 -2.82 7.80
N GLY A 76 -0.30 -3.62 7.22
CA GLY A 76 0.88 -4.13 7.93
C GLY A 76 0.59 -5.21 8.99
N LYS A 77 -0.61 -5.80 9.02
CA LYS A 77 -0.99 -6.80 10.03
C LYS A 77 -0.34 -8.17 9.81
N ASP A 78 -0.12 -8.55 8.56
CA ASP A 78 0.35 -9.87 8.17
C ASP A 78 1.78 -9.79 7.63
N LEU A 79 2.74 -10.01 8.52
CA LEU A 79 4.18 -10.00 8.20
C LEU A 79 4.53 -11.10 7.18
N GLU A 80 3.91 -12.28 7.29
CA GLU A 80 4.22 -13.40 6.41
C GLU A 80 3.79 -13.13 4.97
N LYS A 81 2.59 -12.62 4.79
CA LYS A 81 2.07 -12.21 3.48
C LYS A 81 2.95 -11.14 2.84
N ILE A 82 3.40 -10.15 3.63
CA ILE A 82 4.30 -9.10 3.14
C ILE A 82 5.67 -9.69 2.79
N ARG A 83 6.19 -10.64 3.56
CA ARG A 83 7.43 -11.35 3.28
C ARG A 83 7.36 -12.12 1.96
N GLN A 84 6.28 -12.86 1.73
CA GLN A 84 6.07 -13.61 0.49
C GLN A 84 6.00 -12.66 -0.72
N ALA A 85 5.25 -11.57 -0.61
CA ALA A 85 5.16 -10.57 -1.66
C ALA A 85 6.52 -9.91 -1.95
N ASN A 86 7.24 -9.49 -0.91
CA ASN A 86 8.58 -8.91 -1.01
C ASN A 86 9.57 -9.85 -1.71
N ASN A 87 9.61 -11.10 -1.28
CA ASN A 87 10.52 -12.10 -1.86
C ASN A 87 10.13 -12.44 -3.30
N GLY A 88 8.83 -12.56 -3.60
CA GLY A 88 8.33 -12.76 -4.96
C GLY A 88 8.75 -11.63 -5.90
N LEU A 89 8.56 -10.38 -5.49
CA LEU A 89 8.94 -9.21 -6.29
C LEU A 89 10.46 -9.11 -6.49
N LYS A 90 11.26 -9.35 -5.45
CA LYS A 90 12.72 -9.37 -5.57
C LYS A 90 13.23 -10.42 -6.55
N ARG A 91 12.64 -11.62 -6.56
CA ARG A 91 13.02 -12.72 -7.48
C ARG A 91 12.81 -12.38 -8.95
N ILE A 92 11.87 -11.48 -9.24
CA ILE A 92 11.59 -11.04 -10.61
C ILE A 92 12.22 -9.69 -10.95
N GLY A 93 13.09 -9.16 -10.09
CA GLY A 93 13.95 -8.00 -10.40
C GLY A 93 13.53 -6.67 -9.81
N TYR A 94 12.51 -6.61 -8.94
CA TYR A 94 12.17 -5.37 -8.25
C TYR A 94 13.12 -5.06 -7.10
N ASP A 95 13.43 -3.79 -6.93
CA ASP A 95 13.85 -3.24 -5.64
C ASP A 95 12.61 -2.94 -4.80
N THR A 96 12.64 -3.32 -3.54
CA THR A 96 11.47 -3.21 -2.65
C THR A 96 11.79 -2.36 -1.44
N TYR A 97 10.85 -1.55 -1.03
CA TYR A 97 10.94 -0.64 0.10
C TYR A 97 9.68 -0.77 0.96
N MET A 98 9.82 -0.52 2.25
CA MET A 98 8.71 -0.39 3.17
C MET A 98 8.68 1.03 3.71
N ILE A 99 7.58 1.71 3.50
CA ILE A 99 7.28 2.97 4.16
C ILE A 99 6.21 2.68 5.21
N PHE A 100 6.62 2.76 6.46
CA PHE A 100 5.76 2.50 7.60
C PHE A 100 5.33 3.82 8.23
N ILE A 101 4.04 4.12 8.13
CA ILE A 101 3.46 5.33 8.69
C ILE A 101 2.90 4.96 10.06
N ASN A 102 3.56 5.44 11.10
CA ASN A 102 3.25 5.12 12.49
C ASN A 102 2.39 6.20 13.14
N THR A 103 1.54 5.79 14.06
CA THR A 103 0.81 6.65 15.00
C THR A 103 0.82 6.01 16.38
N SER A 104 0.64 6.81 17.43
CA SER A 104 0.33 6.29 18.74
C SER A 104 -1.07 5.63 18.76
N GLU A 105 -1.34 4.84 19.77
CA GLU A 105 -2.65 4.21 19.95
C GLU A 105 -3.73 5.27 20.17
N GLU A 106 -3.44 6.31 20.95
CA GLU A 106 -4.37 7.39 21.25
C GLU A 106 -4.79 8.11 19.97
N VAL A 107 -3.85 8.45 19.11
CA VAL A 107 -4.12 9.09 17.81
C VAL A 107 -4.91 8.16 16.89
N ALA A 108 -4.61 6.86 16.90
CA ALA A 108 -5.37 5.89 16.12
C ALA A 108 -6.82 5.78 16.60
N GLN A 109 -7.06 5.80 17.92
CA GLN A 109 -8.39 5.80 18.53
C GLN A 109 -9.16 7.08 18.19
N GLU A 110 -8.52 8.24 18.32
CA GLU A 110 -9.14 9.52 18.03
C GLU A 110 -9.57 9.61 16.56
N ARG A 111 -8.68 9.25 15.64
CA ARG A 111 -9.00 9.19 14.21
C ARG A 111 -10.07 8.16 13.87
N ASN A 112 -10.18 7.10 14.63
CA ASN A 112 -11.25 6.13 14.46
C ASN A 112 -12.62 6.73 14.78
N LYS A 113 -12.73 7.58 15.83
CA LYS A 113 -13.99 8.22 16.22
C LYS A 113 -14.54 9.15 15.14
N THR A 114 -13.65 9.80 14.36
CA THR A 114 -14.03 10.77 13.32
C THR A 114 -14.34 10.13 11.96
N ARG A 115 -14.17 8.80 11.83
CA ARG A 115 -14.45 8.09 10.58
C ARG A 115 -15.95 7.77 10.46
N GLU A 116 -16.49 7.91 9.26
CA GLU A 116 -17.85 7.43 8.93
C GLU A 116 -18.04 5.94 9.29
N ARG A 117 -16.96 5.17 9.22
CA ARG A 117 -16.88 3.75 9.60
C ARG A 117 -15.92 3.59 10.77
N SER A 118 -16.39 3.90 11.96
CA SER A 118 -15.64 3.62 13.19
C SER A 118 -15.68 2.13 13.54
N LEU A 119 -14.62 1.68 14.20
CA LEU A 119 -14.53 0.34 14.80
C LEU A 119 -14.67 0.46 16.32
N GLU A 120 -15.04 -0.63 16.96
CA GLU A 120 -14.99 -0.69 18.41
C GLU A 120 -13.57 -0.40 18.93
N PRO A 121 -13.40 0.39 20.00
CA PRO A 121 -12.09 0.77 20.52
C PRO A 121 -11.16 -0.43 20.78
N LYS A 122 -11.70 -1.54 21.29
CA LYS A 122 -10.94 -2.78 21.50
C LYS A 122 -10.38 -3.38 20.21
N GLU A 123 -11.10 -3.27 19.11
CA GLU A 123 -10.66 -3.73 17.79
C GLU A 123 -9.51 -2.86 17.27
N VAL A 124 -9.59 -1.53 17.48
CA VAL A 124 -8.52 -0.60 17.11
C VAL A 124 -7.24 -0.93 17.87
N THR A 125 -7.33 -1.05 19.20
CA THR A 125 -6.20 -1.46 20.06
C THR A 125 -5.58 -2.78 19.61
N LYS A 126 -6.40 -3.79 19.34
CA LYS A 126 -5.95 -5.09 18.86
C LYS A 126 -5.18 -4.96 17.54
N MET A 127 -5.77 -4.25 16.57
CA MET A 127 -5.15 -4.04 15.25
C MET A 127 -3.85 -3.24 15.37
N TRP A 128 -3.84 -2.20 16.20
CA TRP A 128 -2.65 -1.39 16.45
C TRP A 128 -1.51 -2.24 17.02
N ASN A 129 -1.80 -3.03 18.07
CA ASN A 129 -0.82 -3.94 18.68
C ASN A 129 -0.27 -4.98 17.68
N GLU A 130 -1.13 -5.57 16.83
CA GLU A 130 -0.71 -6.51 15.78
C GLU A 130 0.30 -5.87 14.82
N VAL A 131 0.05 -4.63 14.41
CA VAL A 131 0.92 -3.88 13.51
C VAL A 131 2.24 -3.50 14.18
N GLN A 132 2.20 -3.02 15.45
CA GLN A 132 3.40 -2.65 16.19
C GLN A 132 4.35 -3.83 16.41
N ARG A 133 3.83 -5.02 16.70
CA ARG A 133 4.63 -6.25 16.85
C ARG A 133 5.41 -6.62 15.57
N ASN A 134 4.92 -6.19 14.41
CA ASN A 134 5.53 -6.51 13.12
C ASN A 134 6.68 -5.57 12.74
N ILE A 135 6.83 -4.39 13.38
CA ILE A 135 7.85 -3.39 13.01
C ILE A 135 9.25 -4.00 12.96
N GLY A 136 9.68 -4.69 14.01
CA GLY A 136 10.98 -5.35 14.04
C GLY A 136 11.15 -6.41 12.93
N GLY A 137 10.06 -7.10 12.58
CA GLY A 137 10.01 -8.04 11.45
C GLY A 137 10.20 -7.32 10.11
N PHE A 138 9.54 -6.19 9.90
CA PHE A 138 9.71 -5.38 8.70
C PHE A 138 11.10 -4.79 8.58
N GLN A 139 11.67 -4.29 9.67
CA GLN A 139 13.04 -3.78 9.68
C GLN A 139 14.06 -4.84 9.25
N ARG A 140 13.91 -6.08 9.74
CA ARG A 140 14.76 -7.21 9.29
C ARG A 140 14.52 -7.59 7.85
N LEU A 141 13.26 -7.62 7.40
CA LEU A 141 12.87 -8.04 6.05
C LEU A 141 13.36 -7.10 4.96
N PHE A 142 13.22 -5.79 5.17
CA PHE A 142 13.59 -4.76 4.19
C PHE A 142 15.02 -4.23 4.39
N GLY A 143 15.55 -4.33 5.61
CA GLY A 143 16.84 -3.79 6.02
C GLY A 143 16.79 -2.27 6.23
N ARG A 144 17.78 -1.74 6.95
CA ARG A 144 17.81 -0.31 7.39
C ARG A 144 17.65 0.70 6.25
N LYS A 145 18.19 0.40 5.07
CA LYS A 145 18.18 1.33 3.93
C LYS A 145 16.85 1.36 3.18
N ASN A 146 16.04 0.32 3.32
CA ASN A 146 14.79 0.16 2.58
C ASN A 146 13.56 0.14 3.50
N PHE A 147 13.74 0.31 4.81
CA PHE A 147 12.67 0.50 5.78
C PHE A 147 12.67 1.96 6.24
N ILE A 148 11.61 2.65 5.94
CA ILE A 148 11.43 4.08 6.24
C ILE A 148 10.26 4.18 7.22
N LEU A 149 10.51 4.78 8.38
CA LEU A 149 9.51 5.04 9.40
C LEU A 149 9.14 6.52 9.35
N ILE A 150 7.87 6.81 9.19
CA ILE A 150 7.31 8.17 9.22
C ILE A 150 6.38 8.28 10.42
N ASP A 151 6.58 9.29 11.25
CA ASP A 151 5.68 9.62 12.35
C ASP A 151 4.49 10.43 11.81
N ASN A 152 3.28 10.00 12.18
CA ASN A 152 2.04 10.65 11.77
C ASN A 152 1.15 10.98 13.00
N ASN A 153 1.74 11.31 14.12
CA ASN A 153 0.97 11.67 15.31
C ASN A 153 0.27 13.02 15.14
N ASP A 154 0.95 14.02 14.61
CA ASP A 154 0.45 15.40 14.55
C ASP A 154 -0.57 15.63 13.41
N GLY A 155 -0.73 14.70 12.49
CA GLY A 155 -1.67 14.80 11.35
C GLY A 155 -1.35 15.92 10.35
N ASN A 156 -0.13 16.43 10.39
CA ASN A 156 0.32 17.54 9.57
C ASN A 156 0.30 17.25 8.07
N GLN A 157 0.02 18.27 7.25
CA GLN A 157 0.14 18.18 5.78
C GLN A 157 1.58 17.85 5.34
N ASP A 158 2.57 18.19 6.15
CA ASP A 158 3.98 17.96 5.94
C ASP A 158 4.32 16.46 5.71
N ILE A 159 3.55 15.55 6.33
CA ILE A 159 3.74 14.09 6.13
C ILE A 159 3.52 13.67 4.68
N MET A 160 2.55 14.26 3.99
CA MET A 160 2.29 13.94 2.59
C MET A 160 3.40 14.47 1.69
N GLU A 161 4.00 15.58 2.05
CA GLU A 161 5.15 16.14 1.34
C GLU A 161 6.41 15.30 1.59
N GLU A 162 6.68 14.94 2.85
CA GLU A 162 7.78 14.05 3.22
C GLU A 162 7.66 12.69 2.51
N LEU A 163 6.47 12.11 2.50
CA LEU A 163 6.18 10.87 1.79
C LEU A 163 6.43 11.03 0.28
N PHE A 164 5.97 12.13 -0.31
CA PHE A 164 6.17 12.41 -1.72
C PHE A 164 7.66 12.53 -2.08
N ILE A 165 8.41 13.30 -1.31
CA ILE A 165 9.87 13.47 -1.48
C ILE A 165 10.58 12.11 -1.34
N THR A 166 10.19 11.33 -0.34
CA THR A 166 10.76 10.00 -0.09
C THR A 166 10.51 9.05 -1.25
N VAL A 167 9.27 8.96 -1.72
CA VAL A 167 8.91 8.11 -2.86
C VAL A 167 9.61 8.58 -4.12
N LYS A 168 9.68 9.90 -4.36
CA LYS A 168 10.41 10.46 -5.51
C LYS A 168 11.88 10.06 -5.50
N LYS A 169 12.57 10.17 -4.38
CA LYS A 169 13.97 9.71 -4.24
C LYS A 169 14.13 8.23 -4.56
N ILE A 170 13.18 7.39 -4.16
CA ILE A 170 13.19 5.95 -4.46
C ILE A 170 13.00 5.70 -5.95
N VAL A 171 12.07 6.41 -6.59
CA VAL A 171 11.74 6.24 -8.02
C VAL A 171 12.86 6.74 -8.93
N ASP A 172 13.47 7.85 -8.57
CA ASP A 172 14.57 8.45 -9.35
C ASP A 172 15.90 7.67 -9.16
N ALA A 173 15.98 6.81 -8.14
CA ALA A 173 17.19 6.01 -7.90
C ALA A 173 17.37 4.91 -8.96
N PRO A 174 18.62 4.65 -9.40
CA PRO A 174 18.87 3.56 -10.34
C PRO A 174 18.48 2.20 -9.73
N VAL A 175 17.92 1.33 -10.57
CA VAL A 175 17.61 -0.05 -10.19
C VAL A 175 18.87 -0.76 -9.71
N ARG A 176 18.80 -1.40 -8.53
CA ARG A 176 19.92 -2.09 -7.89
C ARG A 176 19.87 -3.60 -8.07
N ASN A 177 18.65 -4.17 -8.18
CA ASN A 177 18.46 -5.60 -8.36
C ASN A 177 19.10 -6.08 -9.67
N PRO A 178 20.04 -7.05 -9.64
CA PRO A 178 20.77 -7.50 -10.84
C PRO A 178 19.83 -8.09 -11.92
N ILE A 179 18.74 -8.73 -11.52
CA ILE A 179 17.74 -9.28 -12.45
C ILE A 179 16.99 -8.13 -13.15
N GLY A 180 16.62 -7.10 -12.39
CA GLY A 180 16.01 -5.89 -12.93
C GLY A 180 16.91 -5.15 -13.92
N LYS A 181 18.19 -4.98 -13.58
CA LYS A 181 19.17 -4.36 -14.47
C LYS A 181 19.28 -5.10 -15.80
N ARG A 182 19.48 -6.41 -15.77
CA ARG A 182 19.57 -7.23 -16.99
C ARG A 182 18.31 -7.16 -17.85
N TRP A 183 17.14 -7.13 -17.21
CA TRP A 183 15.89 -6.98 -17.94
C TRP A 183 15.81 -5.63 -18.66
N ILE A 184 16.14 -4.52 -17.98
CA ILE A 184 16.16 -3.16 -18.56
C ILE A 184 17.14 -3.11 -19.74
N GLU A 185 18.35 -3.62 -19.59
CA GLU A 185 19.36 -3.68 -20.66
C GLU A 185 18.84 -4.44 -21.89
N SER A 186 18.20 -5.60 -21.67
CA SER A 186 17.57 -6.38 -22.74
C SER A 186 16.47 -5.62 -23.47
N GLU A 187 15.59 -4.93 -22.74
CA GLU A 187 14.52 -4.14 -23.37
C GLU A 187 15.04 -2.93 -24.13
N LEU A 188 16.09 -2.28 -23.64
CA LEU A 188 16.73 -1.17 -24.34
C LEU A 188 17.41 -1.62 -25.66
N GLN A 189 18.01 -2.82 -25.67
CA GLN A 189 18.60 -3.39 -26.88
C GLN A 189 17.54 -3.71 -27.95
N LYS A 190 16.36 -4.23 -27.54
CA LYS A 190 15.25 -4.48 -28.46
C LYS A 190 14.71 -3.21 -29.14
N LYS A 191 14.74 -2.07 -28.44
CA LYS A 191 14.27 -0.78 -28.98
C LYS A 191 15.26 -0.14 -29.96
N LYS A 192 16.51 -0.58 -29.99
CA LYS A 192 17.54 -0.07 -30.90
C LYS A 192 17.58 -0.82 -32.23
N ARG A 193 16.84 -1.91 -32.34
CA ARG A 193 16.64 -2.68 -33.56
C ARG A 193 15.38 -2.24 -34.27
#